data_a142a4b639385c839de6ac18ea6abfe3
#
_entry.id   a142a4b639385c839de6ac18ea6abfe3
#
_cell.length_a   1.000
_cell.length_b   1.000
_cell.length_c   1.000
_cell.angle_alpha   90.00
_cell.angle_beta   90.00
_cell.angle_gamma   90.00
#
_symmetry.space_group_name_H-M   'P 1'
#
loop_
_entity.id
_entity.type
_entity.pdbx_description
1 polymer ?
#
loop_
_entity_poly.entity_id
_entity_poly.type
_entity_poly.pdbx_seq_one_letter_code
_entity_poly.pdbx_strand_id
1 'polypeptide(L)'
;MNSKTLKKIIFILPAFIFCIAINANNNSSMIGYWLTSQSIVQVKECEQGLCAIIEHIFVENGVNQESILDENNKNKSLKERSLLGINLIDGFVYTNEAKELSGGKIYDPGRGRSFKSNLYLLDNGNLKVEGCVMRMCGHEEWKPMTVSFDDDGIMTANLKKQPEPHEED
;
A
#
# COMPACT_ATOMS: atom_id res chain seq x y z
N MET A 1 -80.42 -27.74 -7.01
CA MET A 1 -79.17 -28.22 -6.40
C MET A 1 -78.09 -27.29 -6.88
N ASN A 2 -77.61 -26.31 -6.03
CA ASN A 2 -76.69 -25.25 -6.38
C ASN A 2 -75.27 -25.69 -6.16
N SER A 3 -74.51 -25.79 -7.24
CA SER A 3 -73.05 -25.95 -7.16
C SER A 3 -72.40 -24.55 -7.11
N LYS A 4 -71.82 -24.20 -5.96
CA LYS A 4 -71.04 -22.93 -5.79
C LYS A 4 -69.62 -23.17 -6.24
N THR A 5 -69.26 -22.56 -7.36
CA THR A 5 -67.88 -22.51 -7.88
C THR A 5 -67.04 -21.53 -7.05
N LEU A 6 -66.10 -22.09 -6.28
CA LEU A 6 -65.15 -21.33 -5.48
C LEU A 6 -64.01 -20.83 -6.39
N LYS A 7 -63.99 -19.55 -6.73
CA LYS A 7 -62.88 -18.93 -7.46
C LYS A 7 -61.68 -18.75 -6.52
N LYS A 8 -60.62 -19.54 -6.73
CA LYS A 8 -59.32 -19.31 -6.09
C LYS A 8 -58.68 -18.06 -6.67
N ILE A 9 -58.59 -17.03 -5.87
CA ILE A 9 -57.80 -15.83 -6.18
C ILE A 9 -56.36 -16.13 -5.83
N ILE A 10 -55.49 -16.28 -6.85
CA ILE A 10 -54.05 -16.42 -6.66
C ILE A 10 -53.48 -14.99 -6.51
N PHE A 11 -53.08 -14.67 -5.30
CA PHE A 11 -52.31 -13.44 -5.02
C PHE A 11 -50.88 -13.68 -5.47
N ILE A 12 -50.49 -13.11 -6.61
CA ILE A 12 -49.09 -13.05 -7.06
C ILE A 12 -48.47 -11.89 -6.31
N LEU A 13 -47.64 -12.18 -5.31
CA LEU A 13 -46.84 -11.21 -4.58
C LEU A 13 -45.62 -10.86 -5.46
N PRO A 14 -45.41 -9.60 -5.89
CA PRO A 14 -44.21 -9.26 -6.62
C PRO A 14 -43.02 -9.34 -5.67
N ALA A 15 -42.09 -10.25 -5.94
CA ALA A 15 -40.81 -10.31 -5.25
C ALA A 15 -40.00 -9.07 -5.66
N PHE A 16 -39.96 -8.07 -4.79
CA PHE A 16 -39.05 -6.94 -4.90
C PHE A 16 -37.65 -7.46 -4.64
N ILE A 17 -36.88 -7.70 -5.70
CA ILE A 17 -35.45 -7.96 -5.62
C ILE A 17 -34.78 -6.65 -5.23
N PHE A 18 -34.51 -6.50 -3.93
CA PHE A 18 -33.72 -5.40 -3.41
C PHE A 18 -32.27 -5.68 -3.81
N CYS A 19 -31.81 -5.06 -4.91
CA CYS A 19 -30.41 -5.10 -5.31
C CYS A 19 -29.62 -4.28 -4.28
N ILE A 20 -29.05 -4.95 -3.26
CA ILE A 20 -28.11 -4.32 -2.33
C ILE A 20 -26.84 -4.06 -3.14
N ALA A 21 -26.65 -2.81 -3.56
CA ALA A 21 -25.36 -2.35 -4.06
C ALA A 21 -24.37 -2.47 -2.90
N ILE A 22 -23.55 -3.52 -2.92
CA ILE A 22 -22.39 -3.64 -2.03
C ILE A 22 -21.41 -2.57 -2.52
N ASN A 23 -21.47 -1.39 -1.90
CA ASN A 23 -20.39 -0.44 -2.00
C ASN A 23 -19.15 -1.13 -1.42
N ALA A 24 -18.27 -1.61 -2.28
CA ALA A 24 -16.92 -1.98 -1.88
C ALA A 24 -16.27 -0.67 -1.39
N ASN A 25 -16.28 -0.47 -0.08
CA ASN A 25 -15.48 0.57 0.55
C ASN A 25 -14.03 0.23 0.23
N ASN A 26 -13.48 0.87 -0.81
CA ASN A 26 -12.05 0.90 -1.05
C ASN A 26 -11.43 1.73 0.08
N ASN A 27 -11.30 1.12 1.26
CA ASN A 27 -10.54 1.70 2.36
C ASN A 27 -9.08 1.72 1.91
N SER A 28 -8.72 2.78 1.20
CA SER A 28 -7.35 3.06 0.84
C SER A 28 -6.60 3.39 2.14
N SER A 29 -5.63 2.58 2.48
CA SER A 29 -4.79 2.73 3.68
C SER A 29 -3.34 2.86 3.24
N MET A 30 -2.55 3.63 3.97
CA MET A 30 -1.09 3.66 3.78
C MET A 30 -0.44 2.34 4.21
N ILE A 31 -1.11 1.54 5.05
CA ILE A 31 -0.63 0.22 5.47
C ILE A 31 -0.83 -0.78 4.34
N GLY A 32 0.21 -1.55 4.04
CA GLY A 32 0.20 -2.58 3.01
C GLY A 32 1.53 -2.71 2.30
N TYR A 33 1.52 -3.42 1.19
CA TYR A 33 2.70 -3.59 0.34
C TYR A 33 2.68 -2.60 -0.82
N TRP A 34 3.86 -2.10 -1.14
CA TRP A 34 4.05 -1.04 -2.11
C TRP A 34 5.22 -1.34 -3.04
N LEU A 35 5.00 -1.17 -4.33
CA LEU A 35 6.04 -1.22 -5.35
C LEU A 35 6.72 0.14 -5.45
N THR A 36 8.01 0.18 -5.20
CA THR A 36 8.90 1.32 -5.46
C THR A 36 9.62 1.13 -6.80
N SER A 37 10.50 2.05 -7.19
CA SER A 37 11.34 1.90 -8.39
C SER A 37 12.32 0.73 -8.33
N GLN A 38 12.71 0.27 -7.13
CA GLN A 38 13.78 -0.74 -6.96
C GLN A 38 13.42 -1.88 -6.01
N SER A 39 12.26 -1.82 -5.34
CA SER A 39 11.93 -2.77 -4.27
C SER A 39 10.42 -2.91 -4.06
N ILE A 40 10.04 -3.92 -3.28
CA ILE A 40 8.74 -3.99 -2.64
C ILE A 40 8.96 -3.68 -1.16
N VAL A 41 8.19 -2.74 -0.63
CA VAL A 41 8.22 -2.34 0.78
C VAL A 41 6.90 -2.66 1.45
N GLN A 42 6.96 -3.08 2.72
CA GLN A 42 5.80 -3.22 3.59
C GLN A 42 5.69 -2.00 4.49
N VAL A 43 4.62 -1.22 4.33
CA VAL A 43 4.25 -0.18 5.29
C VAL A 43 3.35 -0.79 6.35
N LYS A 44 3.72 -0.65 7.62
CA LYS A 44 3.01 -1.19 8.77
C LYS A 44 3.17 -0.29 10.00
N GLU A 45 2.29 -0.50 10.99
CA GLU A 45 2.45 0.13 12.30
C GLU A 45 3.62 -0.52 13.07
N CYS A 46 4.42 0.33 13.70
CA CYS A 46 5.51 -0.04 14.58
C CYS A 46 5.35 0.72 15.91
N GLU A 47 6.18 0.41 16.91
CA GLU A 47 6.11 1.05 18.24
C GLU A 47 6.19 2.58 18.23
N GLN A 48 6.87 3.17 17.25
CA GLN A 48 7.10 4.62 17.14
C GLN A 48 6.35 5.26 15.96
N GLY A 49 5.30 4.63 15.42
CA GLY A 49 4.52 5.10 14.28
C GLY A 49 4.62 4.19 13.07
N LEU A 50 4.61 4.74 11.83
CA LEU A 50 4.76 3.91 10.64
C LEU A 50 6.21 3.52 10.38
N CYS A 51 6.38 2.26 9.94
CA CYS A 51 7.59 1.75 9.31
C CYS A 51 7.32 1.40 7.85
N ALA A 52 8.34 1.50 6.99
CA ALA A 52 8.34 0.95 5.65
C ALA A 52 9.56 0.05 5.48
N ILE A 53 9.34 -1.25 5.56
CA ILE A 53 10.40 -2.25 5.54
C ILE A 53 10.62 -2.74 4.11
N ILE A 54 11.88 -2.80 3.66
CA ILE A 54 12.21 -3.42 2.37
C ILE A 54 12.05 -4.93 2.50
N GLU A 55 11.06 -5.49 1.82
CA GLU A 55 10.76 -6.93 1.84
C GLU A 55 11.33 -7.67 0.61
N HIS A 56 11.57 -6.95 -0.48
CA HIS A 56 12.14 -7.51 -1.70
C HIS A 56 12.90 -6.44 -2.48
N ILE A 57 14.08 -6.78 -3.00
CA ILE A 57 14.89 -5.90 -3.84
C ILE A 57 14.98 -6.50 -5.24
N PHE A 58 14.71 -5.70 -6.28
CA PHE A 58 14.86 -6.17 -7.66
C PHE A 58 16.33 -6.22 -8.02
N VAL A 59 16.81 -7.44 -8.27
CA VAL A 59 18.20 -7.73 -8.64
C VAL A 59 18.23 -8.53 -9.94
N GLU A 60 19.38 -8.57 -10.58
CA GLU A 60 19.58 -9.42 -11.76
C GLU A 60 19.50 -10.90 -11.39
N ASN A 61 19.17 -11.75 -12.38
CA ASN A 61 19.07 -13.19 -12.17
C ASN A 61 20.37 -13.76 -11.59
N GLY A 62 20.24 -14.50 -10.50
CA GLY A 62 21.36 -15.15 -9.81
C GLY A 62 22.07 -14.28 -8.76
N VAL A 63 21.68 -13.03 -8.61
CA VAL A 63 22.17 -12.17 -7.52
C VAL A 63 21.34 -12.42 -6.26
N ASN A 64 22.02 -12.66 -5.13
CA ASN A 64 21.35 -12.73 -3.83
C ASN A 64 21.00 -11.31 -3.36
N GLN A 65 19.72 -11.02 -3.16
CA GLN A 65 19.27 -9.69 -2.70
C GLN A 65 19.77 -9.33 -1.29
N GLU A 66 20.11 -10.30 -0.45
CA GLU A 66 20.73 -10.06 0.86
C GLU A 66 22.15 -9.47 0.75
N SER A 67 22.81 -9.68 -0.40
CA SER A 67 24.15 -9.13 -0.67
C SER A 67 24.12 -7.64 -1.07
N ILE A 68 22.93 -7.06 -1.27
CA ILE A 68 22.78 -5.63 -1.58
C ILE A 68 22.95 -4.85 -0.27
N LEU A 69 24.09 -4.17 -0.13
CA LEU A 69 24.49 -3.51 1.10
C LEU A 69 24.20 -2.00 1.09
N ASP A 70 24.10 -1.42 2.27
CA ASP A 70 23.89 0.01 2.50
C ASP A 70 25.21 0.81 2.38
N GLU A 71 25.95 0.57 1.32
CA GLU A 71 27.32 1.05 1.09
C GLU A 71 27.48 2.58 1.15
N ASN A 72 26.43 3.31 0.75
CA ASN A 72 26.43 4.77 0.75
C ASN A 72 26.14 5.38 2.12
N ASN A 73 25.79 4.57 3.13
CA ASN A 73 25.40 5.06 4.44
C ASN A 73 26.49 6.00 5.02
N LYS A 74 26.04 7.17 5.52
CA LYS A 74 26.99 8.14 6.15
C LYS A 74 27.56 7.63 7.45
N ASN A 75 26.85 6.73 8.14
CA ASN A 75 27.40 5.99 9.27
C ASN A 75 28.18 4.77 8.76
N LYS A 76 29.49 4.80 8.96
CA LYS A 76 30.38 3.72 8.50
C LYS A 76 30.03 2.36 9.07
N SER A 77 29.51 2.28 10.31
CA SER A 77 29.13 1.03 10.95
C SER A 77 27.90 0.35 10.34
N LEU A 78 27.15 1.07 9.51
CA LEU A 78 25.94 0.56 8.84
C LEU A 78 26.16 0.20 7.37
N LYS A 79 27.36 0.42 6.83
CA LYS A 79 27.65 0.18 5.41
C LYS A 79 27.59 -1.29 5.00
N GLU A 80 27.85 -2.19 5.93
CA GLU A 80 27.90 -3.63 5.69
C GLU A 80 26.55 -4.33 5.98
N ARG A 81 25.52 -3.59 6.42
CA ARG A 81 24.20 -4.17 6.61
C ARG A 81 23.51 -4.37 5.27
N SER A 82 22.75 -5.45 5.14
CA SER A 82 21.87 -5.61 3.98
C SER A 82 20.82 -4.50 3.92
N LEU A 83 20.46 -4.06 2.71
CA LEU A 83 19.30 -3.19 2.51
C LEU A 83 17.98 -3.94 2.70
N LEU A 84 17.97 -5.27 2.51
CA LEU A 84 16.79 -6.08 2.78
C LEU A 84 16.47 -6.02 4.29
N GLY A 85 15.21 -5.75 4.61
CA GLY A 85 14.74 -5.68 6.00
C GLY A 85 14.97 -4.32 6.69
N ILE A 86 15.62 -3.33 6.04
CA ILE A 86 15.76 -2.01 6.68
C ILE A 86 14.45 -1.22 6.63
N ASN A 87 14.28 -0.36 7.62
CA ASN A 87 13.18 0.60 7.66
C ASN A 87 13.55 1.89 6.91
N LEU A 88 12.72 2.28 5.94
CA LEU A 88 12.92 3.48 5.13
C LEU A 88 12.30 4.74 5.74
N ILE A 89 11.24 4.64 6.55
CA ILE A 89 10.53 5.80 7.10
C ILE A 89 10.55 5.80 8.62
N ASP A 90 10.54 6.99 9.21
CA ASP A 90 10.60 7.18 10.65
C ASP A 90 9.85 8.46 11.07
N GLY A 91 9.28 8.46 12.28
CA GLY A 91 8.68 9.63 12.91
C GLY A 91 7.30 10.03 12.37
N PHE A 92 6.62 9.16 11.64
CA PHE A 92 5.24 9.38 11.21
C PHE A 92 4.26 8.85 12.27
N VAL A 93 3.49 9.73 12.88
CA VAL A 93 2.39 9.33 13.76
C VAL A 93 1.20 8.93 12.90
N TYR A 94 0.87 7.63 12.92
CA TYR A 94 -0.22 7.09 12.12
C TYR A 94 -1.56 7.23 12.84
N THR A 95 -2.56 7.65 12.08
CA THR A 95 -3.96 7.57 12.46
C THR A 95 -4.71 6.85 11.34
N ASN A 96 -5.60 5.93 11.70
CA ASN A 96 -6.46 5.25 10.73
C ASN A 96 -7.18 6.31 9.87
N GLU A 97 -7.26 6.06 8.54
CA GLU A 97 -7.90 6.94 7.56
C GLU A 97 -7.11 8.24 7.23
N ALA A 98 -5.92 8.45 7.79
CA ALA A 98 -5.09 9.57 7.37
C ALA A 98 -4.69 9.44 5.90
N LYS A 99 -5.06 10.44 5.09
CA LYS A 99 -4.61 10.55 3.69
C LYS A 99 -3.31 11.33 3.54
N GLU A 100 -2.90 12.04 4.59
CA GLU A 100 -1.66 12.79 4.65
C GLU A 100 -1.00 12.62 6.02
N LEU A 101 0.30 12.37 6.02
CA LEU A 101 1.15 12.36 7.21
C LEU A 101 2.38 13.22 6.94
N SER A 102 2.71 14.10 7.87
CA SER A 102 3.81 15.04 7.73
C SER A 102 4.77 14.98 8.92
N GLY A 103 5.97 15.56 8.72
CA GLY A 103 6.95 15.74 9.79
C GLY A 103 7.83 14.52 10.07
N GLY A 104 7.68 13.44 9.33
CA GLY A 104 8.57 12.28 9.42
C GLY A 104 9.85 12.42 8.60
N LYS A 105 10.52 11.30 8.39
CA LYS A 105 11.76 11.18 7.62
C LYS A 105 11.67 9.99 6.68
N ILE A 106 12.35 10.10 5.53
CA ILE A 106 12.63 9.00 4.60
C ILE A 106 14.14 8.79 4.50
N TYR A 107 14.60 7.55 4.66
CA TYR A 107 15.98 7.16 4.38
C TYR A 107 16.12 6.83 2.89
N ASP A 108 17.12 7.43 2.25
CA ASP A 108 17.47 7.17 0.85
C ASP A 108 18.79 6.39 0.82
N PRO A 109 18.77 5.08 0.53
CA PRO A 109 19.99 4.27 0.46
C PRO A 109 20.96 4.75 -0.62
N GLY A 110 20.47 5.26 -1.74
CA GLY A 110 21.31 5.76 -2.81
C GLY A 110 22.17 6.96 -2.38
N ARG A 111 21.65 7.81 -1.47
CA ARG A 111 22.35 8.96 -0.88
C ARG A 111 22.90 8.68 0.50
N GLY A 112 22.58 7.56 1.11
CA GLY A 112 23.03 7.10 2.42
C GLY A 112 22.63 7.99 3.58
N ARG A 113 21.48 8.67 3.50
CA ARG A 113 21.00 9.61 4.52
C ARG A 113 19.49 9.78 4.50
N SER A 114 18.94 10.28 5.62
CA SER A 114 17.53 10.59 5.75
C SER A 114 17.22 12.05 5.37
N PHE A 115 16.00 12.27 4.89
CA PHE A 115 15.42 13.54 4.52
C PHE A 115 14.12 13.78 5.31
N LYS A 116 13.74 15.04 5.52
CA LYS A 116 12.37 15.35 5.97
C LYS A 116 11.38 14.83 4.93
N SER A 117 10.29 14.24 5.40
CA SER A 117 9.36 13.56 4.51
C SER A 117 7.92 13.79 4.89
N ASN A 118 7.07 13.77 3.86
CA ASN A 118 5.63 13.71 3.97
C ASN A 118 5.11 12.54 3.13
N LEU A 119 4.00 11.96 3.54
CA LEU A 119 3.32 10.86 2.87
C LEU A 119 1.92 11.31 2.46
N TYR A 120 1.50 10.97 1.25
CA TYR A 120 0.17 11.31 0.73
C TYR A 120 -0.43 10.08 0.06
N LEU A 121 -1.59 9.63 0.54
CA LEU A 121 -2.38 8.62 -0.13
C LEU A 121 -3.23 9.30 -1.20
N LEU A 122 -2.86 9.09 -2.45
CA LEU A 122 -3.48 9.74 -3.60
C LEU A 122 -4.83 9.10 -3.97
N ASP A 123 -5.68 9.82 -4.67
CA ASP A 123 -7.01 9.32 -5.10
C ASP A 123 -6.90 8.16 -6.11
N ASN A 124 -5.80 8.08 -6.87
CA ASN A 124 -5.49 6.92 -7.72
C ASN A 124 -5.02 5.68 -6.94
N GLY A 125 -4.96 5.76 -5.60
CA GLY A 125 -4.54 4.67 -4.73
C GLY A 125 -3.03 4.53 -4.55
N ASN A 126 -2.20 5.35 -5.18
CA ASN A 126 -0.76 5.37 -4.96
C ASN A 126 -0.39 6.06 -3.64
N LEU A 127 0.74 5.67 -3.06
CA LEU A 127 1.35 6.36 -1.93
C LEU A 127 2.47 7.27 -2.45
N LYS A 128 2.23 8.58 -2.46
CA LYS A 128 3.28 9.56 -2.76
C LYS A 128 4.15 9.73 -1.53
N VAL A 129 5.43 9.47 -1.68
CA VAL A 129 6.47 9.65 -0.66
C VAL A 129 7.34 10.82 -1.07
N GLU A 130 7.30 11.90 -0.31
CA GLU A 130 8.03 13.12 -0.58
C GLU A 130 9.24 13.23 0.36
N GLY A 131 10.41 13.55 -0.20
CA GLY A 131 11.63 13.83 0.55
C GLY A 131 12.15 15.25 0.27
N CYS A 132 12.42 16.02 1.32
CA CYS A 132 12.77 17.43 1.19
C CYS A 132 14.17 17.75 1.72
N VAL A 133 14.89 18.61 0.97
CA VAL A 133 16.14 19.27 1.38
C VAL A 133 15.91 20.77 1.35
N MET A 134 15.93 21.41 2.51
CA MET A 134 15.60 22.83 2.65
C MET A 134 14.20 23.14 2.05
N ARG A 135 14.17 23.81 0.87
CA ARG A 135 12.95 24.21 0.16
C ARG A 135 12.68 23.39 -1.10
N MET A 136 13.56 22.45 -1.42
CA MET A 136 13.41 21.56 -2.58
C MET A 136 12.96 20.20 -2.13
N CYS A 137 11.82 19.75 -2.70
CA CYS A 137 11.27 18.42 -2.45
C CYS A 137 11.26 17.64 -3.76
N GLY A 138 11.67 16.37 -3.67
CA GLY A 138 11.43 15.36 -4.69
C GLY A 138 10.42 14.36 -4.16
N HIS A 139 9.82 13.59 -5.03
CA HIS A 139 8.88 12.55 -4.62
C HIS A 139 8.98 11.33 -5.53
N GLU A 140 8.50 10.22 -4.99
CA GLU A 140 8.24 8.98 -5.71
C GLU A 140 6.81 8.53 -5.40
N GLU A 141 6.13 7.95 -6.39
CA GLU A 141 4.83 7.32 -6.19
C GLU A 141 5.00 5.80 -6.10
N TRP A 142 4.68 5.27 -4.95
CA TRP A 142 4.66 3.85 -4.70
C TRP A 142 3.30 3.26 -5.09
N LYS A 143 3.31 2.18 -5.86
CA LYS A 143 2.07 1.55 -6.34
C LYS A 143 1.61 0.45 -5.39
N PRO A 144 0.31 0.36 -5.06
CA PRO A 144 -0.19 -0.64 -4.12
C PRO A 144 -0.07 -2.05 -4.70
N MET A 145 0.37 -3.00 -3.85
CA MET A 145 0.56 -4.40 -4.18
C MET A 145 -0.35 -5.30 -3.36
N THR A 146 -0.74 -6.43 -3.95
CA THR A 146 -1.21 -7.60 -3.21
C THR A 146 -0.06 -8.58 -3.14
N VAL A 147 0.30 -9.00 -1.93
CA VAL A 147 1.38 -9.96 -1.68
C VAL A 147 0.81 -11.16 -0.97
N SER A 148 1.22 -12.35 -1.38
CA SER A 148 0.96 -13.62 -0.73
C SER A 148 2.25 -14.42 -0.62
N PHE A 149 2.31 -15.30 0.37
CA PHE A 149 3.41 -16.22 0.55
C PHE A 149 2.85 -17.64 0.44
N ASP A 150 3.57 -18.53 -0.24
CA ASP A 150 3.25 -19.93 -0.27
C ASP A 150 3.78 -20.66 0.98
N ASP A 151 3.56 -21.98 1.06
CA ASP A 151 3.98 -22.80 2.20
C ASP A 151 5.51 -22.86 2.37
N ASP A 152 6.26 -22.58 1.30
CA ASP A 152 7.73 -22.53 1.29
C ASP A 152 8.26 -21.10 1.59
N GLY A 153 7.34 -20.14 1.84
CA GLY A 153 7.68 -18.75 2.11
C GLY A 153 8.05 -17.93 0.87
N ILE A 154 7.78 -18.45 -0.33
CA ILE A 154 8.06 -17.73 -1.57
C ILE A 154 6.99 -16.65 -1.79
N MET A 155 7.46 -15.43 -1.98
CA MET A 155 6.60 -14.26 -2.18
C MET A 155 6.06 -14.19 -3.61
N THR A 156 4.75 -14.09 -3.74
CA THR A 156 4.07 -13.70 -4.98
C THR A 156 3.46 -12.31 -4.80
N ALA A 157 3.77 -11.40 -5.72
CA ALA A 157 3.34 -10.00 -5.63
C ALA A 157 2.71 -9.55 -6.95
N ASN A 158 1.53 -8.90 -6.86
CA ASN A 158 0.79 -8.36 -7.99
C ASN A 158 0.35 -6.93 -7.70
N LEU A 159 0.30 -6.08 -8.73
CA LEU A 159 -0.28 -4.75 -8.58
C LEU A 159 -1.77 -4.86 -8.20
N LYS A 160 -2.22 -4.08 -7.23
CA LYS A 160 -3.66 -3.91 -6.97
C LYS A 160 -4.29 -3.18 -8.14
N LYS A 161 -5.51 -3.58 -8.50
CA LYS A 161 -6.33 -2.82 -9.46
C LYS A 161 -6.56 -1.42 -8.86
N GLN A 162 -6.15 -0.41 -9.59
CA GLN A 162 -6.38 0.99 -9.19
C GLN A 162 -7.86 1.35 -9.39
N PRO A 163 -8.40 2.30 -8.59
CA PRO A 163 -9.72 2.88 -8.87
C PRO A 163 -9.73 3.46 -10.28
N GLU A 164 -10.81 3.22 -11.02
CA GLU A 164 -10.97 3.89 -12.30
C GLU A 164 -11.20 5.39 -12.04
N PRO A 165 -10.57 6.28 -12.83
CA PRO A 165 -10.84 7.71 -12.70
C PRO A 165 -12.33 7.94 -12.91
N HIS A 166 -12.94 8.70 -12.01
CA HIS A 166 -14.31 9.18 -12.24
C HIS A 166 -14.26 10.10 -13.46
N GLU A 167 -14.86 9.69 -14.57
CA GLU A 167 -15.17 10.62 -15.66
C GLU A 167 -16.18 11.62 -15.08
N GLU A 168 -15.75 12.86 -14.91
CA GLU A 168 -16.66 13.96 -14.61
C GLU A 168 -17.45 14.26 -15.91
N ASP A 169 -18.75 13.97 -15.88
CA ASP A 169 -19.72 14.37 -16.91
C ASP A 169 -19.98 15.88 -16.87
#